data_d8a4384ee2797a4cacb5d34c5af7d566
#
_entry.id   d8a4384ee2797a4cacb5d34c5af7d566
#
_cell.length_a   1.000
_cell.length_b   1.000
_cell.length_c   1.000
_cell.angle_alpha   90.00
_cell.angle_beta   90.00
_cell.angle_gamma   90.00
#
_symmetry.space_group_name_H-M   'P 1'
#
loop_
_entity.id
_entity.type
_entity.pdbx_description
1 polymer ?
#
loop_
_entity_poly.entity_id
_entity_poly.type
_entity_poly.pdbx_seq_one_letter_code
_entity_poly.pdbx_strand_id
1 'polypeptide(L)'
;METTVLGDPRIGAREELQQATDAFLAGLETRAGLTETAAALRRQAWETLRDAGLTGIPSNTFSLYDRVLDAAVTVNAVPGRFAGLEGLDAYFAMACGAAGIAPLKLAEWFNTDHQYVVPELGPDTDLRLAGVKPVLEYLQARSYGIETRPVLLGPLSFLLLSEPAEPGFQPLTLLGPLLDAYAQLLEKLHAAGAQWVQLDEPVLAGDRTAAELDALRDAYQRLGSSFRRPAMLVSTYFGEIGDALPVLAGTAVEAIGLDFVAGPGNLEALTAIGGIGVKTLVARVVDSQHAGHADRLDALSLSASLRGLAGNLVVSTYGGTWTAAS
;
A
#
# COMPACT_ATOMS: atom_id res chain seq x y z
N MET A 1 18.51 16.27 0.79
CA MET A 1 17.24 15.86 1.40
C MET A 1 16.47 15.19 0.29
N GLU A 2 16.17 13.93 0.45
CA GLU A 2 15.41 13.19 -0.53
C GLU A 2 13.92 13.49 -0.35
N THR A 3 13.17 13.44 -1.45
CA THR A 3 11.73 13.73 -1.47
C THR A 3 10.98 12.57 -2.13
N THR A 4 9.82 12.25 -1.59
CA THR A 4 8.96 11.20 -2.13
C THR A 4 7.49 11.53 -1.93
N VAL A 5 6.61 10.79 -2.63
CA VAL A 5 5.18 10.69 -2.33
C VAL A 5 4.87 9.26 -1.89
N LEU A 6 3.92 9.09 -0.97
CA LEU A 6 3.51 7.76 -0.47
C LEU A 6 2.41 7.14 -1.32
N GLY A 7 1.73 7.91 -2.15
CA GLY A 7 0.70 7.48 -3.10
C GLY A 7 0.55 8.46 -4.25
N ASP A 8 -0.29 8.15 -5.23
CA ASP A 8 -0.53 8.96 -6.42
C ASP A 8 -2.02 8.87 -6.86
N PRO A 9 -2.61 9.92 -7.49
CA PRO A 9 -3.98 9.91 -7.98
C PRO A 9 -4.24 8.74 -8.94
N ARG A 10 -5.38 8.06 -8.74
CA ARG A 10 -5.68 6.78 -9.40
C ARG A 10 -6.52 6.89 -10.66
N ILE A 11 -7.23 8.00 -10.86
CA ILE A 11 -8.32 8.07 -11.83
C ILE A 11 -8.00 8.89 -13.09
N GLY A 12 -6.85 9.57 -13.12
CA GLY A 12 -6.53 10.54 -14.16
C GLY A 12 -7.23 11.89 -13.91
N ALA A 13 -6.76 12.94 -14.62
CA ALA A 13 -7.21 14.32 -14.41
C ALA A 13 -8.68 14.55 -14.84
N ARG A 14 -9.24 13.68 -15.65
CA ARG A 14 -10.61 13.73 -16.18
C ARG A 14 -11.37 12.43 -15.92
N GLU A 15 -11.00 11.70 -14.88
CA GLU A 15 -11.61 10.41 -14.52
C GLU A 15 -11.50 9.33 -15.62
N GLU A 16 -10.46 9.38 -16.44
CA GLU A 16 -10.30 8.50 -17.60
C GLU A 16 -10.34 7.02 -17.22
N LEU A 17 -9.78 6.65 -16.06
CA LEU A 17 -9.84 5.27 -15.59
C LEU A 17 -11.27 4.84 -15.25
N GLN A 18 -12.00 5.71 -14.54
CA GLN A 18 -13.40 5.45 -14.17
C GLN A 18 -14.24 5.22 -15.41
N GLN A 19 -14.13 6.13 -16.39
CA GLN A 19 -14.86 6.05 -17.66
C GLN A 19 -14.53 4.76 -18.43
N ALA A 20 -13.24 4.38 -18.50
CA ALA A 20 -12.81 3.14 -19.17
C ALA A 20 -13.31 1.90 -18.43
N THR A 21 -13.32 1.92 -17.09
CA THR A 21 -13.83 0.81 -16.27
C THR A 21 -15.34 0.67 -16.45
N ASP A 22 -16.10 1.74 -16.40
CA ASP A 22 -17.56 1.74 -16.60
C ASP A 22 -17.92 1.26 -18.00
N ALA A 23 -17.19 1.71 -19.03
CA ALA A 23 -17.37 1.24 -20.40
C ALA A 23 -17.07 -0.27 -20.55
N PHE A 24 -16.02 -0.75 -19.88
CA PHE A 24 -15.70 -2.18 -19.88
C PHE A 24 -16.79 -3.02 -19.20
N LEU A 25 -17.28 -2.59 -18.04
CA LEU A 25 -18.38 -3.26 -17.32
C LEU A 25 -19.69 -3.25 -18.12
N ALA A 26 -19.93 -2.19 -18.90
CA ALA A 26 -21.06 -2.10 -19.82
C ALA A 26 -20.90 -2.90 -21.14
N GLY A 27 -19.74 -3.54 -21.37
CA GLY A 27 -19.41 -4.26 -22.60
C GLY A 27 -19.14 -3.35 -23.79
N LEU A 28 -18.90 -2.05 -23.57
CA LEU A 28 -18.60 -1.06 -24.61
C LEU A 28 -17.08 -0.88 -24.85
N GLU A 29 -16.25 -1.37 -23.95
CA GLU A 29 -14.80 -1.36 -24.06
C GLU A 29 -14.24 -2.78 -23.93
N THR A 30 -13.11 -3.03 -24.59
CA THR A 30 -12.41 -4.31 -24.54
C THR A 30 -11.45 -4.37 -23.34
N ARG A 31 -11.07 -5.58 -22.93
CA ARG A 31 -10.00 -5.78 -21.93
C ARG A 31 -8.69 -5.10 -22.37
N ALA A 32 -8.37 -5.14 -23.64
CA ALA A 32 -7.17 -4.50 -24.18
C ALA A 32 -7.23 -2.98 -24.04
N GLY A 33 -8.34 -2.33 -24.42
CA GLY A 33 -8.52 -0.90 -24.33
C GLY A 33 -8.49 -0.39 -22.88
N LEU A 34 -9.15 -1.09 -21.95
CA LEU A 34 -9.04 -0.79 -20.52
C LEU A 34 -7.59 -0.87 -20.01
N THR A 35 -6.87 -1.92 -20.43
CA THR A 35 -5.46 -2.13 -20.03
C THR A 35 -4.54 -1.04 -20.62
N GLU A 36 -4.77 -0.63 -21.86
CA GLU A 36 -4.00 0.45 -22.52
C GLU A 36 -4.25 1.79 -21.83
N THR A 37 -5.51 2.12 -21.54
CA THR A 37 -5.85 3.34 -20.80
C THR A 37 -5.17 3.37 -19.43
N ALA A 38 -5.26 2.28 -18.68
CA ALA A 38 -4.58 2.13 -17.40
C ALA A 38 -3.05 2.28 -17.52
N ALA A 39 -2.45 1.70 -18.55
CA ALA A 39 -1.01 1.78 -18.81
C ALA A 39 -0.56 3.21 -19.17
N ALA A 40 -1.35 3.93 -19.97
CA ALA A 40 -1.08 5.32 -20.33
C ALA A 40 -1.14 6.25 -19.12
N LEU A 41 -2.14 6.09 -18.26
CA LEU A 41 -2.28 6.88 -17.03
C LEU A 41 -1.13 6.64 -16.04
N ARG A 42 -0.73 5.39 -15.84
CA ARG A 42 0.45 5.07 -15.00
C ARG A 42 1.71 5.74 -15.54
N ARG A 43 1.95 5.63 -16.85
CA ARG A 43 3.10 6.27 -17.48
C ARG A 43 3.09 7.79 -17.24
N GLN A 44 1.96 8.45 -17.49
CA GLN A 44 1.81 9.88 -17.29
C GLN A 44 2.09 10.29 -15.84
N ALA A 45 1.59 9.52 -14.86
CA ALA A 45 1.85 9.77 -13.44
C ALA A 45 3.35 9.67 -13.13
N TRP A 46 4.03 8.61 -13.54
CA TRP A 46 5.46 8.44 -13.31
C TRP A 46 6.31 9.53 -13.98
N GLU A 47 5.98 9.91 -15.22
CA GLU A 47 6.65 10.99 -15.94
C GLU A 47 6.46 12.33 -15.21
N THR A 48 5.25 12.62 -14.73
CA THR A 48 4.95 13.84 -13.95
C THR A 48 5.77 13.90 -12.66
N LEU A 49 5.84 12.81 -11.89
CA LEU A 49 6.61 12.75 -10.65
C LEU A 49 8.12 12.90 -10.90
N ARG A 50 8.64 12.22 -11.93
CA ARG A 50 10.04 12.36 -12.36
C ARG A 50 10.34 13.81 -12.75
N ASP A 51 9.52 14.43 -13.56
CA ASP A 51 9.73 15.78 -14.09
C ASP A 51 9.57 16.85 -13.00
N ALA A 52 8.81 16.55 -11.94
CA ALA A 52 8.77 17.33 -10.71
C ALA A 52 10.02 17.18 -9.83
N GLY A 53 10.97 16.30 -10.20
CA GLY A 53 12.24 16.12 -9.50
C GLY A 53 12.15 15.24 -8.24
N LEU A 54 11.12 14.38 -8.11
CA LEU A 54 11.04 13.44 -7.00
C LEU A 54 12.11 12.34 -7.14
N THR A 55 12.74 12.00 -6.03
CA THR A 55 13.77 10.95 -5.97
C THR A 55 13.20 9.57 -5.67
N GLY A 56 12.04 9.51 -5.00
CA GLY A 56 11.33 8.26 -4.71
C GLY A 56 9.95 8.23 -5.37
N ILE A 57 9.85 7.58 -6.53
CA ILE A 57 8.61 7.48 -7.30
C ILE A 57 7.92 6.15 -6.98
N PRO A 58 6.64 6.14 -6.53
CA PRO A 58 5.93 4.90 -6.27
C PRO A 58 5.40 4.25 -7.56
N SER A 59 5.32 2.93 -7.57
CA SER A 59 4.54 2.15 -8.54
C SER A 59 3.60 1.19 -7.83
N ASN A 60 2.71 0.52 -8.56
CA ASN A 60 1.64 -0.29 -8.00
C ASN A 60 0.69 0.48 -7.07
N THR A 61 0.54 1.78 -7.30
CA THR A 61 -0.43 2.64 -6.60
C THR A 61 -1.77 2.73 -7.33
N PHE A 62 -1.82 2.19 -8.52
CA PHE A 62 -2.92 2.27 -9.46
C PHE A 62 -3.73 0.97 -9.45
N SER A 63 -5.01 1.02 -9.17
CA SER A 63 -5.93 -0.13 -9.14
C SER A 63 -7.10 0.11 -10.08
N LEU A 64 -7.59 -0.93 -10.73
CA LEU A 64 -8.81 -0.85 -11.56
C LEU A 64 -10.06 -0.65 -10.69
N TYR A 65 -10.03 -1.12 -9.45
CA TYR A 65 -11.08 -0.92 -8.47
C TYR A 65 -10.49 -0.43 -7.15
N ASP A 66 -9.84 -1.29 -6.35
CA ASP A 66 -9.15 -0.89 -5.12
C ASP A 66 -7.89 -1.73 -4.84
N ARG A 67 -7.02 -1.21 -3.96
CA ARG A 67 -5.73 -1.83 -3.62
C ARG A 67 -5.85 -3.09 -2.77
N VAL A 68 -6.91 -3.23 -1.96
CA VAL A 68 -7.14 -4.41 -1.12
C VAL A 68 -7.56 -5.57 -2.00
N LEU A 69 -8.42 -5.32 -2.99
CA LEU A 69 -8.79 -6.31 -4.00
C LEU A 69 -7.59 -6.73 -4.86
N ASP A 70 -6.73 -5.79 -5.26
CA ASP A 70 -5.47 -6.11 -5.95
C ASP A 70 -4.58 -7.03 -5.11
N ALA A 71 -4.47 -6.76 -3.80
CA ALA A 71 -3.72 -7.61 -2.87
C ALA A 71 -4.38 -8.99 -2.75
N ALA A 72 -5.70 -9.06 -2.61
CA ALA A 72 -6.45 -10.31 -2.53
C ALA A 72 -6.21 -11.22 -3.74
N VAL A 73 -6.27 -10.66 -4.95
CA VAL A 73 -5.98 -11.39 -6.18
C VAL A 73 -4.49 -11.80 -6.25
N THR A 74 -3.60 -10.93 -5.80
CA THR A 74 -2.16 -11.22 -5.79
C THR A 74 -1.83 -12.43 -4.92
N VAL A 75 -2.51 -12.59 -3.77
CA VAL A 75 -2.26 -13.67 -2.83
C VAL A 75 -3.27 -14.82 -2.92
N ASN A 76 -4.09 -14.88 -3.97
CA ASN A 76 -5.11 -15.92 -4.17
C ASN A 76 -6.24 -15.95 -3.11
N ALA A 77 -6.53 -14.84 -2.48
CA ALA A 77 -7.67 -14.71 -1.57
C ALA A 77 -8.97 -14.54 -2.37
N VAL A 78 -9.32 -15.57 -3.16
CA VAL A 78 -10.49 -15.60 -4.04
C VAL A 78 -11.48 -16.62 -3.47
N PRO A 79 -12.65 -16.19 -2.96
CA PRO A 79 -13.66 -17.11 -2.43
C PRO A 79 -14.17 -18.11 -3.49
N GLY A 80 -14.46 -19.33 -3.05
CA GLY A 80 -14.84 -20.45 -3.95
C GLY A 80 -16.03 -20.16 -4.87
N ARG A 81 -16.94 -19.24 -4.50
CA ARG A 81 -18.05 -18.84 -5.37
C ARG A 81 -17.62 -18.12 -6.65
N PHE A 82 -16.37 -17.62 -6.73
CA PHE A 82 -15.82 -16.97 -7.91
C PHE A 82 -14.85 -17.89 -8.70
N ALA A 83 -14.62 -19.14 -8.25
CA ALA A 83 -13.62 -20.06 -8.82
C ALA A 83 -13.88 -20.44 -10.30
N GLY A 84 -15.08 -20.20 -10.81
CA GLY A 84 -15.42 -20.40 -12.22
C GLY A 84 -15.07 -19.23 -13.14
N LEU A 85 -14.55 -18.13 -12.60
CA LEU A 85 -14.21 -16.91 -13.31
C LEU A 85 -12.68 -16.70 -13.32
N GLU A 86 -12.16 -16.05 -14.35
CA GLU A 86 -10.71 -15.83 -14.49
C GLU A 86 -10.36 -14.36 -14.75
N GLY A 87 -9.18 -13.94 -14.31
CA GLY A 87 -8.61 -12.64 -14.61
C GLY A 87 -9.51 -11.47 -14.20
N LEU A 88 -9.79 -10.55 -15.13
CA LEU A 88 -10.63 -9.37 -14.85
C LEU A 88 -12.09 -9.72 -14.57
N ASP A 89 -12.60 -10.84 -15.09
CA ASP A 89 -13.99 -11.24 -14.85
C ASP A 89 -14.16 -11.66 -13.38
N ALA A 90 -13.23 -12.43 -12.82
CA ALA A 90 -13.19 -12.73 -11.39
C ALA A 90 -12.99 -11.47 -10.53
N TYR A 91 -12.07 -10.59 -10.95
CA TYR A 91 -11.74 -9.34 -10.27
C TYR A 91 -12.98 -8.45 -10.12
N PHE A 92 -13.68 -8.16 -11.23
CA PHE A 92 -14.88 -7.33 -11.17
C PHE A 92 -16.09 -8.04 -10.60
N ALA A 93 -16.19 -9.38 -10.71
CA ALA A 93 -17.24 -10.11 -10.03
C ALA A 93 -17.12 -10.03 -8.51
N MET A 94 -15.90 -10.04 -7.97
CA MET A 94 -15.67 -9.81 -6.53
C MET A 94 -16.06 -8.40 -6.11
N ALA A 95 -15.82 -7.39 -6.94
CA ALA A 95 -16.14 -5.99 -6.64
C ALA A 95 -17.62 -5.64 -6.82
N CYS A 96 -18.21 -6.08 -7.94
CA CYS A 96 -19.53 -5.62 -8.40
C CYS A 96 -20.58 -6.74 -8.48
N GLY A 97 -20.17 -7.99 -8.26
CA GLY A 97 -21.03 -9.17 -8.49
C GLY A 97 -21.04 -9.62 -9.94
N ALA A 98 -21.62 -10.79 -10.18
CA ALA A 98 -21.88 -11.34 -11.51
C ALA A 98 -23.24 -12.05 -11.51
N ALA A 99 -23.71 -12.51 -12.67
CA ALA A 99 -25.01 -13.17 -12.77
C ALA A 99 -25.14 -14.35 -11.77
N GLY A 100 -25.95 -14.17 -10.74
CA GLY A 100 -26.17 -15.15 -9.68
C GLY A 100 -25.08 -15.25 -8.60
N ILE A 101 -24.06 -14.39 -8.64
CA ILE A 101 -22.96 -14.34 -7.66
C ILE A 101 -22.96 -12.97 -6.99
N ALA A 102 -23.17 -12.94 -5.67
CA ALA A 102 -23.11 -11.70 -4.90
C ALA A 102 -21.66 -11.20 -4.77
N PRO A 103 -21.43 -9.86 -4.84
CA PRO A 103 -20.11 -9.29 -4.63
C PRO A 103 -19.62 -9.49 -3.20
N LEU A 104 -18.37 -9.17 -2.96
CA LEU A 104 -17.80 -8.97 -1.64
C LEU A 104 -18.37 -7.70 -1.00
N LYS A 105 -18.31 -7.59 0.31
CA LYS A 105 -18.72 -6.39 1.03
C LYS A 105 -17.79 -5.21 0.73
N LEU A 106 -18.33 -4.02 0.86
CA LEU A 106 -17.57 -2.79 0.87
C LEU A 106 -17.48 -2.25 2.30
N ALA A 107 -16.34 -1.74 2.69
CA ALA A 107 -16.11 -1.02 3.93
C ALA A 107 -15.39 0.31 3.65
N GLU A 108 -15.53 1.26 4.57
CA GLU A 108 -14.84 2.55 4.47
C GLU A 108 -13.34 2.38 4.64
N TRP A 109 -12.57 3.07 3.78
CA TRP A 109 -11.12 3.11 3.89
C TRP A 109 -10.71 4.14 4.93
N PHE A 110 -10.62 3.69 6.20
CA PHE A 110 -10.30 4.55 7.36
C PHE A 110 -11.23 5.78 7.43
N ASN A 111 -10.70 6.95 7.71
CA ASN A 111 -11.47 8.20 7.81
C ASN A 111 -11.52 8.94 6.47
N THR A 112 -11.75 8.23 5.37
CA THR A 112 -11.85 8.80 4.02
C THR A 112 -13.19 8.48 3.39
N ASP A 113 -13.57 9.23 2.33
CA ASP A 113 -14.79 8.97 1.54
C ASP A 113 -14.66 7.76 0.60
N HIS A 114 -13.53 7.02 0.68
CA HIS A 114 -13.28 5.86 -0.16
C HIS A 114 -13.69 4.57 0.51
N GLN A 115 -14.10 3.63 -0.32
CA GLN A 115 -14.42 2.27 0.08
C GLN A 115 -13.40 1.28 -0.48
N TYR A 116 -13.29 0.13 0.15
CA TYR A 116 -12.52 -0.99 -0.34
C TYR A 116 -13.35 -2.27 -0.29
N VAL A 117 -13.01 -3.22 -1.14
CA VAL A 117 -13.60 -4.56 -1.16
C VAL A 117 -12.99 -5.38 -0.02
N VAL A 118 -13.84 -5.85 0.91
CA VAL A 118 -13.41 -6.63 2.08
C VAL A 118 -13.13 -8.08 1.66
N PRO A 119 -11.89 -8.59 1.76
CA PRO A 119 -11.60 -9.99 1.48
C PRO A 119 -12.29 -10.91 2.51
N GLU A 120 -12.85 -12.02 2.06
CA GLU A 120 -13.38 -13.06 2.92
C GLU A 120 -12.33 -14.18 3.05
N LEU A 121 -11.92 -14.45 4.29
CA LEU A 121 -10.90 -15.46 4.59
C LEU A 121 -11.48 -16.55 5.49
N GLY A 122 -11.23 -17.79 5.14
CA GLY A 122 -11.67 -18.97 5.92
C GLY A 122 -10.55 -19.99 6.07
N PRO A 123 -10.81 -21.10 6.82
CA PRO A 123 -9.81 -22.14 7.05
C PRO A 123 -9.32 -22.81 5.76
N ASP A 124 -10.15 -22.85 4.73
CA ASP A 124 -9.84 -23.45 3.43
C ASP A 124 -9.24 -22.46 2.42
N THR A 125 -8.98 -21.21 2.83
CA THR A 125 -8.37 -20.20 1.94
C THR A 125 -6.93 -20.58 1.63
N ASP A 126 -6.64 -20.90 0.35
CA ASP A 126 -5.30 -21.25 -0.15
C ASP A 126 -4.50 -20.00 -0.50
N LEU A 127 -3.95 -19.34 0.53
CA LEU A 127 -3.08 -18.18 0.32
C LEU A 127 -1.76 -18.59 -0.29
N ARG A 128 -1.49 -18.10 -1.49
CA ARG A 128 -0.25 -18.32 -2.25
C ARG A 128 -0.04 -17.19 -3.25
N LEU A 129 1.17 -17.04 -3.76
CA LEU A 129 1.40 -16.06 -4.83
C LEU A 129 0.70 -16.50 -6.14
N ALA A 130 -0.31 -15.75 -6.56
CA ALA A 130 -1.06 -15.98 -7.78
C ALA A 130 -0.91 -14.83 -8.80
N GLY A 131 -0.71 -13.60 -8.32
CA GLY A 131 -0.57 -12.40 -9.16
C GLY A 131 0.84 -11.82 -9.13
N VAL A 132 1.25 -11.19 -10.24
CA VAL A 132 2.54 -10.52 -10.37
C VAL A 132 2.41 -9.06 -10.86
N LYS A 133 1.24 -8.46 -10.69
CA LYS A 133 0.96 -7.07 -11.08
C LYS A 133 2.04 -6.08 -10.59
N PRO A 134 2.49 -6.13 -9.30
CA PRO A 134 3.52 -5.20 -8.81
C PRO A 134 4.84 -5.32 -9.58
N VAL A 135 5.21 -6.54 -9.99
CA VAL A 135 6.44 -6.79 -10.78
C VAL A 135 6.27 -6.25 -12.19
N LEU A 136 5.11 -6.48 -12.82
CA LEU A 136 4.84 -6.02 -14.18
C LEU A 136 4.81 -4.50 -14.27
N GLU A 137 4.21 -3.81 -13.30
CA GLU A 137 4.18 -2.35 -13.27
C GLU A 137 5.57 -1.75 -13.00
N TYR A 138 6.38 -2.38 -12.14
CA TYR A 138 7.77 -2.00 -11.94
C TYR A 138 8.57 -2.11 -13.26
N LEU A 139 8.47 -3.24 -13.96
CA LEU A 139 9.13 -3.45 -15.25
C LEU A 139 8.63 -2.49 -16.32
N GLN A 140 7.33 -2.15 -16.31
CA GLN A 140 6.75 -1.14 -17.20
C GLN A 140 7.41 0.23 -16.96
N ALA A 141 7.51 0.69 -15.71
CA ALA A 141 8.18 1.96 -15.38
C ALA A 141 9.65 1.95 -15.82
N ARG A 142 10.37 0.86 -15.57
CA ARG A 142 11.76 0.69 -16.01
C ARG A 142 11.92 0.76 -17.53
N SER A 143 10.96 0.29 -18.31
CA SER A 143 11.00 0.38 -19.77
C SER A 143 10.95 1.83 -20.27
N TYR A 144 10.46 2.76 -19.43
CA TYR A 144 10.50 4.21 -19.69
C TYR A 144 11.71 4.91 -19.04
N GLY A 145 12.66 4.13 -18.51
CA GLY A 145 13.83 4.66 -17.82
C GLY A 145 13.55 5.26 -16.44
N ILE A 146 12.42 4.90 -15.82
CA ILE A 146 12.00 5.42 -14.51
C ILE A 146 12.18 4.31 -13.47
N GLU A 147 13.05 4.55 -12.48
CA GLU A 147 13.17 3.68 -11.31
C GLU A 147 12.03 4.00 -10.34
N THR A 148 11.32 2.96 -9.89
CA THR A 148 10.18 3.12 -8.99
C THR A 148 10.31 2.24 -7.75
N ARG A 149 9.54 2.59 -6.73
CA ARG A 149 9.36 1.80 -5.52
C ARG A 149 7.96 1.17 -5.56
N PRO A 150 7.83 -0.15 -5.82
CA PRO A 150 6.54 -0.84 -5.75
C PRO A 150 5.90 -0.70 -4.37
N VAL A 151 4.61 -0.36 -4.33
CA VAL A 151 3.81 -0.23 -3.11
C VAL A 151 2.91 -1.45 -2.98
N LEU A 152 2.99 -2.15 -1.87
CA LEU A 152 2.15 -3.29 -1.52
C LEU A 152 1.32 -2.95 -0.29
N LEU A 153 0.12 -3.50 -0.19
CA LEU A 153 -0.58 -3.52 1.11
C LEU A 153 0.22 -4.42 2.05
N GLY A 154 0.46 -3.99 3.27
CA GLY A 154 1.22 -4.79 4.25
C GLY A 154 0.43 -6.03 4.71
N PRO A 155 1.13 -7.10 5.11
CA PRO A 155 0.48 -8.37 5.46
C PRO A 155 -0.45 -8.27 6.66
N LEU A 156 -0.11 -7.45 7.65
CA LEU A 156 -0.99 -7.26 8.81
C LEU A 156 -2.25 -6.50 8.41
N SER A 157 -2.11 -5.42 7.63
CA SER A 157 -3.26 -4.66 7.12
C SER A 157 -4.15 -5.54 6.25
N PHE A 158 -3.60 -6.38 5.39
CA PHE A 158 -4.40 -7.30 4.60
C PHE A 158 -5.27 -8.20 5.47
N LEU A 159 -4.71 -8.84 6.51
CA LEU A 159 -5.45 -9.75 7.38
C LEU A 159 -6.47 -9.02 8.26
N LEU A 160 -6.13 -7.86 8.81
CA LEU A 160 -7.03 -7.12 9.70
C LEU A 160 -8.14 -6.35 8.96
N LEU A 161 -7.98 -6.09 7.66
CA LEU A 161 -9.00 -5.53 6.78
C LEU A 161 -9.90 -6.61 6.16
N SER A 162 -9.59 -7.88 6.37
CA SER A 162 -10.39 -9.01 5.90
C SER A 162 -11.44 -9.43 6.93
N GLU A 163 -12.56 -10.01 6.46
CA GLU A 163 -13.55 -10.59 7.34
C GLU A 163 -13.48 -12.12 7.36
N PRO A 164 -13.88 -12.78 8.47
CA PRO A 164 -13.97 -14.22 8.52
C PRO A 164 -15.10 -14.73 7.64
N ALA A 165 -14.81 -15.71 6.76
CA ALA A 165 -15.83 -16.40 5.97
C ALA A 165 -16.75 -17.31 6.83
N GLU A 166 -16.27 -17.68 8.02
CA GLU A 166 -17.00 -18.54 8.97
C GLU A 166 -16.98 -17.94 10.38
N PRO A 167 -18.07 -18.06 11.15
CA PRO A 167 -18.12 -17.59 12.53
C PRO A 167 -17.01 -18.17 13.40
N GLY A 168 -16.25 -17.30 14.08
CA GLY A 168 -15.18 -17.68 15.00
C GLY A 168 -13.82 -17.91 14.34
N PHE A 169 -13.73 -17.90 13.02
CA PHE A 169 -12.45 -17.91 12.32
C PHE A 169 -11.70 -16.58 12.52
N GLN A 170 -10.40 -16.66 12.65
CA GLN A 170 -9.53 -15.47 12.82
C GLN A 170 -8.60 -15.34 11.61
N PRO A 171 -8.77 -14.33 10.74
CA PRO A 171 -7.89 -14.14 9.58
C PRO A 171 -6.40 -14.11 9.91
N LEU A 172 -6.02 -13.63 11.10
CA LEU A 172 -4.64 -13.56 11.56
C LEU A 172 -3.95 -14.93 11.63
N THR A 173 -4.71 -16.03 11.73
CA THR A 173 -4.16 -17.40 11.69
C THR A 173 -3.55 -17.76 10.33
N LEU A 174 -3.87 -17.03 9.28
CA LEU A 174 -3.31 -17.19 7.94
C LEU A 174 -2.02 -16.40 7.71
N LEU A 175 -1.43 -15.80 8.76
CA LEU A 175 -0.20 -15.02 8.62
C LEU A 175 0.93 -15.84 8.00
N GLY A 176 1.12 -17.10 8.40
CA GLY A 176 2.17 -17.95 7.87
C GLY A 176 2.13 -18.13 6.35
N PRO A 177 1.04 -18.70 5.79
CA PRO A 177 0.86 -18.81 4.33
C PRO A 177 0.93 -17.48 3.59
N LEU A 178 0.37 -16.41 4.17
CA LEU A 178 0.45 -15.07 3.57
C LEU A 178 1.90 -14.60 3.43
N LEU A 179 2.72 -14.78 4.46
CA LEU A 179 4.14 -14.41 4.44
C LEU A 179 4.94 -15.24 3.44
N ASP A 180 4.56 -16.49 3.17
CA ASP A 180 5.16 -17.29 2.09
C ASP A 180 4.89 -16.70 0.72
N ALA A 181 3.67 -16.21 0.47
CA ALA A 181 3.30 -15.51 -0.76
C ALA A 181 4.06 -14.18 -0.91
N TYR A 182 4.15 -13.40 0.17
CA TYR A 182 4.90 -12.13 0.18
C TYR A 182 6.39 -12.35 -0.05
N ALA A 183 7.00 -13.36 0.58
CA ALA A 183 8.41 -13.67 0.36
C ALA A 183 8.71 -14.00 -1.11
N GLN A 184 7.85 -14.78 -1.77
CA GLN A 184 7.96 -15.09 -3.20
C GLN A 184 7.80 -13.82 -4.06
N LEU A 185 6.86 -12.92 -3.72
CA LEU A 185 6.68 -11.66 -4.44
C LEU A 185 7.89 -10.74 -4.29
N LEU A 186 8.44 -10.62 -3.09
CA LEU A 186 9.65 -9.84 -2.82
C LEU A 186 10.86 -10.40 -3.58
N GLU A 187 11.01 -11.73 -3.64
CA GLU A 187 12.06 -12.37 -4.45
C GLU A 187 11.91 -12.04 -5.94
N LYS A 188 10.68 -12.04 -6.49
CA LYS A 188 10.43 -11.65 -7.88
C LYS A 188 10.73 -10.17 -8.14
N LEU A 189 10.38 -9.27 -7.22
CA LEU A 189 10.73 -7.84 -7.31
C LEU A 189 12.26 -7.64 -7.26
N HIS A 190 12.95 -8.35 -6.37
CA HIS A 190 14.41 -8.34 -6.31
C HIS A 190 15.05 -8.84 -7.62
N ALA A 191 14.57 -9.94 -8.15
CA ALA A 191 15.03 -10.50 -9.42
C ALA A 191 14.75 -9.55 -10.62
N ALA A 192 13.66 -8.78 -10.56
CA ALA A 192 13.37 -7.71 -11.53
C ALA A 192 14.29 -6.48 -11.37
N GLY A 193 15.03 -6.38 -10.27
CA GLY A 193 16.00 -5.34 -9.98
C GLY A 193 15.47 -4.18 -9.10
N ALA A 194 14.30 -4.34 -8.50
CA ALA A 194 13.75 -3.34 -7.58
C ALA A 194 14.70 -3.13 -6.38
N GLN A 195 15.07 -1.88 -6.13
CA GLN A 195 15.96 -1.52 -5.02
C GLN A 195 15.19 -1.38 -3.71
N TRP A 196 13.97 -0.87 -3.80
CA TRP A 196 13.07 -0.64 -2.68
C TRP A 196 11.68 -1.20 -2.94
N VAL A 197 11.00 -1.59 -1.86
CA VAL A 197 9.57 -1.88 -1.82
C VAL A 197 8.96 -1.15 -0.63
N GLN A 198 7.74 -0.68 -0.77
CA GLN A 198 6.95 -0.10 0.30
C GLN A 198 5.83 -1.07 0.68
N LEU A 199 5.68 -1.32 1.99
CA LEU A 199 4.56 -2.06 2.55
C LEU A 199 3.72 -1.10 3.38
N ASP A 200 2.48 -0.88 2.96
CA ASP A 200 1.55 0.03 3.63
C ASP A 200 0.81 -0.69 4.74
N GLU A 201 1.01 -0.25 5.98
CA GLU A 201 0.36 -0.78 7.18
C GLU A 201 -0.53 0.28 7.86
N PRO A 202 -1.59 0.77 7.19
CA PRO A 202 -2.45 1.79 7.75
C PRO A 202 -3.22 1.33 9.00
N VAL A 203 -3.46 0.03 9.16
CA VAL A 203 -4.12 -0.50 10.37
C VAL A 203 -3.32 -0.24 11.64
N LEU A 204 -2.03 0.09 11.54
CA LEU A 204 -1.21 0.42 12.70
C LEU A 204 -1.55 1.78 13.31
N ALA A 205 -2.29 2.63 12.59
CA ALA A 205 -2.83 3.85 13.16
C ALA A 205 -3.96 3.50 14.15
N GLY A 206 -3.66 3.64 15.44
CA GLY A 206 -4.53 3.29 16.54
C GLY A 206 -4.03 2.11 17.37
N ASP A 207 -4.77 1.80 18.42
CA ASP A 207 -4.40 0.76 19.38
C ASP A 207 -4.40 -0.63 18.77
N ARG A 208 -3.34 -1.39 19.04
CA ARG A 208 -3.20 -2.78 18.62
C ARG A 208 -3.12 -3.71 19.81
N THR A 209 -3.75 -4.87 19.70
CA THR A 209 -3.65 -5.91 20.72
C THR A 209 -2.23 -6.50 20.78
N ALA A 210 -1.87 -7.14 21.88
CA ALA A 210 -0.59 -7.82 22.00
C ALA A 210 -0.38 -8.88 20.92
N ALA A 211 -1.44 -9.62 20.55
CA ALA A 211 -1.38 -10.63 19.48
C ALA A 211 -1.11 -10.00 18.10
N GLU A 212 -1.68 -8.83 17.81
CA GLU A 212 -1.43 -8.09 16.56
C GLU A 212 -0.01 -7.52 16.53
N LEU A 213 0.50 -7.03 17.67
CA LEU A 213 1.89 -6.56 17.78
C LEU A 213 2.91 -7.71 17.64
N ASP A 214 2.61 -8.89 18.17
CA ASP A 214 3.42 -10.08 17.97
C ASP A 214 3.40 -10.52 16.51
N ALA A 215 2.24 -10.52 15.88
CA ALA A 215 2.10 -10.80 14.44
C ALA A 215 2.88 -9.79 13.56
N LEU A 216 2.87 -8.50 13.94
CA LEU A 216 3.66 -7.46 13.28
C LEU A 216 5.16 -7.76 13.37
N ARG A 217 5.62 -8.11 14.57
CA ARG A 217 7.01 -8.48 14.81
C ARG A 217 7.43 -9.68 13.97
N ASP A 218 6.65 -10.76 14.01
CA ASP A 218 6.91 -11.99 13.28
C ASP A 218 6.95 -11.76 11.78
N ALA A 219 5.98 -11.00 11.25
CA ALA A 219 5.90 -10.66 9.84
C ALA A 219 7.18 -9.97 9.35
N TYR A 220 7.57 -8.88 9.99
CA TYR A 220 8.69 -8.06 9.53
C TYR A 220 10.06 -8.60 9.91
N GLN A 221 10.17 -9.46 10.93
CA GLN A 221 11.37 -10.26 11.16
C GLN A 221 11.54 -11.33 10.07
N ARG A 222 10.47 -12.05 9.74
CA ARG A 222 10.52 -13.11 8.73
C ARG A 222 10.81 -12.54 7.33
N LEU A 223 10.07 -11.54 6.89
CA LEU A 223 10.32 -10.90 5.58
C LEU A 223 11.68 -10.22 5.54
N GLY A 224 12.10 -9.59 6.64
CA GLY A 224 13.38 -8.90 6.76
C GLY A 224 14.59 -9.84 6.76
N SER A 225 14.45 -11.09 7.14
CA SER A 225 15.54 -12.06 7.19
C SER A 225 16.00 -12.59 5.83
N SER A 226 15.20 -12.39 4.77
CA SER A 226 15.56 -12.82 3.41
C SER A 226 16.64 -11.92 2.81
N PHE A 227 17.66 -12.54 2.19
CA PHE A 227 18.68 -11.80 1.41
C PHE A 227 18.25 -11.52 -0.04
N ARG A 228 17.17 -12.14 -0.51
CA ARG A 228 16.67 -12.03 -1.89
C ARG A 228 15.40 -11.17 -1.92
N ARG A 229 15.50 -9.97 -1.40
CA ARG A 229 14.43 -8.97 -1.37
C ARG A 229 14.96 -7.57 -1.62
N PRO A 230 14.14 -6.61 -2.07
CA PRO A 230 14.47 -5.19 -2.03
C PRO A 230 14.60 -4.70 -0.58
N ALA A 231 15.20 -3.54 -0.37
CA ALA A 231 15.09 -2.81 0.88
C ALA A 231 13.61 -2.48 1.15
N MET A 232 13.18 -2.58 2.41
CA MET A 232 11.77 -2.42 2.80
C MET A 232 11.54 -1.11 3.53
N LEU A 233 10.56 -0.34 3.05
CA LEU A 233 9.91 0.75 3.76
C LEU A 233 8.57 0.25 4.28
N VAL A 234 8.37 0.23 5.59
CA VAL A 234 7.03 0.06 6.18
C VAL A 234 6.42 1.43 6.39
N SER A 235 5.35 1.72 5.69
CA SER A 235 4.70 3.04 5.72
C SER A 235 3.39 2.98 6.48
N THR A 236 3.23 3.91 7.41
CA THR A 236 2.01 4.10 8.20
C THR A 236 1.45 5.49 7.93
N TYR A 237 0.14 5.61 7.97
CA TYR A 237 -0.56 6.87 7.73
C TYR A 237 -1.95 6.87 8.39
N PHE A 238 -2.59 8.04 8.41
CA PHE A 238 -3.89 8.33 9.03
C PHE A 238 -3.89 8.47 10.55
N GLY A 239 -2.73 8.43 11.23
CA GLY A 239 -2.70 8.63 12.67
C GLY A 239 -1.42 8.21 13.35
N GLU A 240 -1.53 8.10 14.66
CA GLU A 240 -0.46 7.68 15.55
C GLU A 240 -0.39 6.16 15.61
N ILE A 241 0.83 5.61 15.66
CA ILE A 241 1.03 4.15 15.66
C ILE A 241 1.43 3.59 17.04
N GLY A 242 1.52 4.44 18.07
CA GLY A 242 1.69 4.03 19.46
C GLY A 242 2.68 2.88 19.69
N ASP A 243 2.20 1.81 20.30
CA ASP A 243 3.00 0.63 20.65
C ASP A 243 3.54 -0.16 19.44
N ALA A 244 3.05 0.09 18.22
CA ALA A 244 3.60 -0.53 17.02
C ALA A 244 4.96 0.08 16.63
N LEU A 245 5.27 1.32 17.02
CA LEU A 245 6.54 1.98 16.69
C LEU A 245 7.76 1.25 17.25
N PRO A 246 7.85 0.95 18.56
CA PRO A 246 8.99 0.19 19.08
C PRO A 246 9.11 -1.22 18.48
N VAL A 247 7.99 -1.85 18.10
CA VAL A 247 8.01 -3.15 17.43
C VAL A 247 8.69 -3.02 16.06
N LEU A 248 8.24 -2.08 15.21
CA LEU A 248 8.85 -1.84 13.90
C LEU A 248 10.31 -1.40 13.99
N ALA A 249 10.64 -0.54 14.95
CA ALA A 249 12.01 -0.10 15.18
C ALA A 249 12.95 -1.28 15.47
N GLY A 250 12.46 -2.32 16.15
CA GLY A 250 13.19 -3.54 16.48
C GLY A 250 13.31 -4.57 15.35
N THR A 251 12.64 -4.38 14.21
CA THR A 251 12.68 -5.32 13.08
C THR A 251 13.82 -5.00 12.10
N ALA A 252 14.03 -5.87 11.10
CA ALA A 252 15.10 -5.73 10.10
C ALA A 252 14.70 -4.89 8.86
N VAL A 253 13.65 -4.07 8.96
CA VAL A 253 13.28 -3.14 7.88
C VAL A 253 14.26 -1.98 7.78
N GLU A 254 14.51 -1.49 6.59
CA GLU A 254 15.48 -0.41 6.35
C GLU A 254 14.89 0.98 6.56
N ALA A 255 13.56 1.14 6.41
CA ALA A 255 12.88 2.41 6.59
C ALA A 255 11.52 2.27 7.25
N ILE A 256 11.12 3.31 7.99
CA ILE A 256 9.80 3.44 8.60
C ILE A 256 9.19 4.77 8.15
N GLY A 257 7.97 4.73 7.62
CA GLY A 257 7.18 5.91 7.25
C GLY A 257 6.22 6.27 8.36
N LEU A 258 6.26 7.51 8.84
CA LEU A 258 5.39 8.04 9.89
C LEU A 258 4.63 9.27 9.41
N ASP A 259 3.38 9.36 9.82
CA ASP A 259 2.51 10.49 9.56
C ASP A 259 2.56 11.47 10.74
N PHE A 260 3.17 12.63 10.53
CA PHE A 260 3.25 13.68 11.54
C PHE A 260 2.17 14.75 11.34
N VAL A 261 1.37 14.64 10.29
CA VAL A 261 0.24 15.55 10.02
C VAL A 261 -1.01 15.05 10.73
N ALA A 262 -1.42 13.81 10.46
CA ALA A 262 -2.59 13.19 11.08
C ALA A 262 -2.27 12.56 12.46
N GLY A 263 -0.98 12.30 12.75
CA GLY A 263 -0.49 11.70 13.99
C GLY A 263 0.64 12.51 14.64
N PRO A 264 0.38 13.71 15.18
CA PRO A 264 1.43 14.55 15.77
C PRO A 264 2.13 13.90 16.97
N GLY A 265 1.47 13.02 17.71
CA GLY A 265 2.06 12.26 18.82
C GLY A 265 3.13 11.25 18.39
N ASN A 266 3.25 10.95 17.08
CA ASN A 266 4.36 10.14 16.58
C ASN A 266 5.74 10.76 16.86
N LEU A 267 5.84 12.09 16.99
CA LEU A 267 7.09 12.75 17.37
C LEU A 267 7.49 12.44 18.82
N GLU A 268 6.51 12.49 19.73
CA GLU A 268 6.73 12.14 21.14
C GLU A 268 7.10 10.67 21.27
N ALA A 269 6.34 9.77 20.61
CA ALA A 269 6.61 8.33 20.62
C ALA A 269 8.01 8.01 20.06
N LEU A 270 8.39 8.64 18.95
CA LEU A 270 9.72 8.47 18.34
C LEU A 270 10.84 8.95 19.27
N THR A 271 10.62 10.07 19.96
CA THR A 271 11.58 10.63 20.92
C THR A 271 11.70 9.73 22.15
N ALA A 272 10.57 9.19 22.66
CA ALA A 272 10.54 8.34 23.84
C ALA A 272 11.34 7.03 23.66
N ILE A 273 11.35 6.47 22.45
CA ILE A 273 12.18 5.28 22.14
C ILE A 273 13.63 5.61 21.76
N GLY A 274 14.02 6.90 21.76
CA GLY A 274 15.36 7.35 21.39
C GLY A 274 15.64 7.30 19.87
N GLY A 275 14.59 7.31 19.05
CA GLY A 275 14.66 7.24 17.58
C GLY A 275 14.70 5.81 17.05
N ILE A 276 14.93 5.69 15.74
CA ILE A 276 14.95 4.40 14.99
C ILE A 276 16.36 3.99 14.54
N GLY A 277 17.38 4.55 15.18
CA GLY A 277 18.78 4.18 14.93
C GLY A 277 19.24 4.47 13.51
N VAL A 278 19.82 3.47 12.85
CA VAL A 278 20.37 3.60 11.49
C VAL A 278 19.33 3.58 10.38
N LYS A 279 18.07 3.32 10.70
CA LYS A 279 16.99 3.27 9.72
C LYS A 279 16.70 4.63 9.11
N THR A 280 16.13 4.63 7.91
CA THR A 280 15.59 5.84 7.28
C THR A 280 14.19 6.13 7.83
N LEU A 281 13.96 7.37 8.25
CA LEU A 281 12.64 7.89 8.55
C LEU A 281 12.07 8.57 7.30
N VAL A 282 10.93 8.09 6.83
CA VAL A 282 10.13 8.76 5.78
C VAL A 282 9.02 9.53 6.49
N ALA A 283 9.21 10.84 6.63
CA ALA A 283 8.34 11.69 7.43
C ALA A 283 7.31 12.40 6.54
N ARG A 284 6.02 12.10 6.72
CA ARG A 284 4.94 12.91 6.17
C ARG A 284 4.79 14.17 7.03
N VAL A 285 5.26 15.28 6.50
CA VAL A 285 5.27 16.59 7.20
C VAL A 285 4.54 17.68 6.43
N VAL A 286 4.04 17.38 5.24
CA VAL A 286 3.29 18.32 4.40
C VAL A 286 1.89 17.80 4.20
N ASP A 287 0.91 18.62 4.58
CA ASP A 287 -0.48 18.41 4.22
C ASP A 287 -0.72 18.91 2.78
N SER A 288 -1.09 17.99 1.88
CA SER A 288 -1.37 18.33 0.48
C SER A 288 -2.64 19.18 0.30
N GLN A 289 -3.55 19.18 1.29
CA GLN A 289 -4.79 19.95 1.24
C GLN A 289 -4.61 21.42 1.65
N HIS A 290 -3.58 21.72 2.43
CA HIS A 290 -3.35 23.03 3.03
C HIS A 290 -1.94 23.58 2.78
N ALA A 291 -1.35 23.35 1.60
CA ALA A 291 0.03 23.73 1.29
C ALA A 291 0.27 25.25 1.23
N GLY A 292 -0.02 25.98 2.31
CA GLY A 292 0.26 27.39 2.50
C GLY A 292 1.71 27.71 2.86
N HIS A 293 2.04 29.02 2.96
CA HIS A 293 3.42 29.42 3.34
C HIS A 293 3.74 29.10 4.81
N ALA A 294 2.77 29.21 5.70
CA ALA A 294 2.90 28.84 7.11
C ALA A 294 3.21 27.37 7.29
N ASP A 295 2.50 26.48 6.56
CA ASP A 295 2.68 25.02 6.62
C ASP A 295 4.09 24.58 6.19
N ARG A 296 4.74 25.33 5.29
CA ARG A 296 6.13 25.06 4.87
C ARG A 296 7.14 25.37 5.97
N LEU A 297 6.91 26.41 6.77
CA LEU A 297 7.77 26.74 7.90
C LEU A 297 7.62 25.73 9.02
N ASP A 298 6.41 25.27 9.28
CA ASP A 298 6.13 24.23 10.26
C ASP A 298 6.73 22.89 9.84
N ALA A 299 6.63 22.52 8.56
CA ALA A 299 7.26 21.33 8.01
C ALA A 299 8.80 21.37 8.11
N LEU A 300 9.42 22.54 7.91
CA LEU A 300 10.85 22.72 8.07
C LEU A 300 11.27 22.62 9.53
N SER A 301 10.52 23.22 10.44
CA SER A 301 10.74 23.16 11.90
C SER A 301 10.63 21.73 12.41
N LEU A 302 9.58 21.02 12.02
CA LEU A 302 9.37 19.62 12.34
C LEU A 302 10.50 18.73 11.77
N SER A 303 10.87 18.94 10.50
CA SER A 303 12.00 18.21 9.90
C SER A 303 13.32 18.45 10.63
N ALA A 304 13.52 19.65 11.20
CA ALA A 304 14.70 19.93 12.05
C ALA A 304 14.65 19.15 13.36
N SER A 305 13.47 19.02 13.98
CA SER A 305 13.28 18.25 15.23
C SER A 305 13.48 16.75 15.04
N LEU A 306 13.21 16.23 13.82
CA LEU A 306 13.39 14.81 13.49
C LEU A 306 14.87 14.44 13.23
N ARG A 307 15.75 15.44 13.04
CA ARG A 307 17.18 15.18 12.84
C ARG A 307 17.80 14.57 14.08
N GLY A 308 18.52 13.47 13.90
CA GLY A 308 19.16 12.73 14.98
C GLY A 308 18.28 11.61 15.59
N LEU A 309 17.01 11.54 15.20
CA LEU A 309 16.12 10.42 15.61
C LEU A 309 16.14 9.26 14.60
N ALA A 310 16.84 9.42 13.46
CA ALA A 310 17.01 8.39 12.44
C ALA A 310 18.38 8.53 11.77
N GLY A 311 18.84 7.45 11.12
CA GLY A 311 20.11 7.47 10.37
C GLY A 311 20.01 8.31 9.10
N ASN A 312 18.84 8.37 8.47
CA ASN A 312 18.53 9.26 7.34
C ASN A 312 17.08 9.77 7.45
N LEU A 313 16.82 10.94 6.88
CA LEU A 313 15.50 11.58 6.85
C LEU A 313 15.08 11.88 5.41
N VAL A 314 13.94 11.33 5.01
CA VAL A 314 13.26 11.60 3.75
C VAL A 314 11.96 12.33 4.06
N VAL A 315 11.71 13.43 3.37
CA VAL A 315 10.45 14.17 3.51
C VAL A 315 9.45 13.67 2.48
N SER A 316 8.24 13.44 2.93
CA SER A 316 7.14 13.00 2.07
C SER A 316 5.89 13.85 2.24
N THR A 317 5.06 13.81 1.22
CA THR A 317 3.67 14.21 1.25
C THR A 317 2.80 13.03 0.85
N TYR A 318 1.53 13.05 1.18
CA TYR A 318 0.58 12.16 0.57
C TYR A 318 0.26 12.73 -0.83
N GLY A 319 0.68 12.04 -1.88
CA GLY A 319 0.37 12.43 -3.24
C GLY A 319 -1.06 12.00 -3.56
N GLY A 320 -1.91 12.96 -3.83
CA GLY A 320 -3.29 12.74 -4.23
C GLY A 320 -4.25 13.48 -3.31
N THR A 321 -4.94 14.44 -3.89
CA THR A 321 -6.19 14.92 -3.32
C THR A 321 -7.16 13.76 -3.34
N TRP A 322 -7.40 13.19 -2.18
CA TRP A 322 -8.63 12.45 -1.93
C TRP A 322 -9.75 13.49 -1.79
N THR A 323 -9.88 14.36 -2.77
CA THR A 323 -11.05 15.20 -2.87
C THR A 323 -12.14 14.33 -3.47
N ALA A 324 -13.17 14.06 -2.68
CA ALA A 324 -14.46 13.80 -3.26
C ALA A 324 -14.71 14.92 -4.26
N ALA A 325 -14.99 14.57 -5.51
CA ALA A 325 -15.61 15.49 -6.42
C ALA A 325 -16.92 15.94 -5.75
N SER A 326 -16.98 17.22 -5.36
CA SER A 326 -18.22 17.87 -4.90
C SER A 326 -19.21 17.97 -6.05
#